data_3bb98ab93347a9c6fdea7352e1b074f0
#
_entry.id   3bb98ab93347a9c6fdea7352e1b074f0
#
_cell.length_a   1.000
_cell.length_b   1.000
_cell.length_c   1.000
_cell.angle_alpha   90.00
_cell.angle_beta   90.00
_cell.angle_gamma   90.00
#
_symmetry.space_group_name_H-M   'P 1'
#
loop_
_entity.id
_entity.type
_entity.pdbx_description
1 polymer ?
#
loop_
_entity_poly.entity_id
_entity_poly.type
_entity_poly.pdbx_seq_one_letter_code
_entity_poly.pdbx_strand_id
1 'polypeptide(L)'
;GEEQKPVRKSDKAYHAAFLRRMVFGNPIVWVLSVSNFFVYIVRFSLLDWGMMLLPHTKGISVAVAGIMVAAFEFIGGNLGMVIAGWATDRLFGSRAHRTCVFCMLGTIVMTIVFWCIPDTVSPWVMAVPFMLIAFFIYGPQALLGIAMSNQATKEASATANGILGVFGYASTLISGVGLGFIADRYGWNSIYAVILVFAVLGLLTLTTIWKAAPDGYGAAKKFTAEYERNSSR
;
A
#
# COMPACT_ATOMS: atom_id res chain seq x y z
N GLY A 1 -10.81 -16.68 34.72
CA GLY A 1 -9.60 -16.09 34.16
C GLY A 1 -8.50 -17.13 34.19
N GLU A 2 -8.27 -17.87 33.10
CA GLU A 2 -7.04 -18.65 32.93
C GLU A 2 -5.93 -17.67 32.55
N GLU A 3 -5.02 -17.40 33.48
CA GLU A 3 -3.75 -16.76 33.18
C GLU A 3 -3.00 -17.63 32.18
N GLN A 4 -2.94 -17.19 30.93
CA GLN A 4 -2.00 -17.75 29.96
C GLN A 4 -0.58 -17.54 30.53
N LYS A 5 0.01 -18.63 31.04
CA LYS A 5 1.43 -18.63 31.43
C LYS A 5 2.26 -18.08 30.26
N PRO A 6 3.15 -17.12 30.51
CA PRO A 6 4.00 -16.58 29.45
C PRO A 6 4.82 -17.75 28.90
N VAL A 7 4.63 -18.04 27.59
CA VAL A 7 5.48 -18.94 26.83
C VAL A 7 6.92 -18.48 27.08
N ARG A 8 7.71 -19.36 27.71
CA ARG A 8 9.08 -19.06 28.09
C ARG A 8 9.82 -18.50 26.88
N LYS A 9 10.38 -17.30 27.02
CA LYS A 9 11.29 -16.64 26.06
C LYS A 9 12.54 -17.48 25.70
N SER A 10 12.61 -18.73 26.11
CA SER A 10 13.77 -19.60 25.95
C SER A 10 13.75 -20.44 24.65
N ASP A 11 12.69 -20.38 23.87
CA ASP A 11 12.64 -21.24 22.69
C ASP A 11 12.88 -20.46 21.39
N LYS A 12 14.16 -20.06 21.24
CA LYS A 12 14.62 -19.44 19.98
C LYS A 12 14.27 -20.30 18.77
N ALA A 13 14.23 -21.64 18.95
CA ALA A 13 13.86 -22.58 17.91
C ALA A 13 12.38 -22.47 17.53
N TYR A 14 11.48 -22.35 18.53
CA TYR A 14 10.06 -22.11 18.27
C TYR A 14 9.84 -20.81 17.51
N HIS A 15 10.44 -19.71 17.98
CA HIS A 15 10.27 -18.40 17.32
C HIS A 15 10.82 -18.41 15.88
N ALA A 16 11.97 -19.02 15.65
CA ALA A 16 12.53 -19.17 14.30
C ALA A 16 11.63 -20.00 13.40
N ALA A 17 11.09 -21.14 13.89
CA ALA A 17 10.16 -21.97 13.15
C ALA A 17 8.83 -21.24 12.88
N PHE A 18 8.33 -20.46 13.84
CA PHE A 18 7.14 -19.64 13.71
C PHE A 18 7.32 -18.57 12.61
N LEU A 19 8.43 -17.79 12.65
CA LEU A 19 8.74 -16.82 11.62
C LEU A 19 8.86 -17.46 10.24
N ARG A 20 9.54 -18.60 10.14
CA ARG A 20 9.68 -19.32 8.88
C ARG A 20 8.32 -19.74 8.31
N ARG A 21 7.37 -20.16 9.15
CA ARG A 21 6.04 -20.59 8.70
C ARG A 21 5.10 -19.44 8.42
N MET A 22 5.01 -18.48 9.36
CA MET A 22 4.01 -17.39 9.33
C MET A 22 4.40 -16.20 8.48
N VAL A 23 5.70 -15.97 8.27
CA VAL A 23 6.20 -14.85 7.49
C VAL A 23 6.80 -15.33 6.17
N PHE A 24 7.93 -16.02 6.22
CA PHE A 24 8.66 -16.38 5.01
C PHE A 24 7.95 -17.44 4.15
N GLY A 25 7.23 -18.37 4.76
CA GLY A 25 6.44 -19.40 4.08
C GLY A 25 5.00 -18.99 3.75
N ASN A 26 4.57 -17.80 4.12
CA ASN A 26 3.22 -17.33 3.87
C ASN A 26 3.14 -16.55 2.55
N PRO A 27 2.51 -17.06 1.48
CA PRO A 27 2.43 -16.38 0.21
C PRO A 27 1.69 -15.04 0.29
N ILE A 28 0.74 -14.88 1.24
CA ILE A 28 -0.01 -13.62 1.41
C ILE A 28 0.93 -12.50 1.84
N VAL A 29 1.92 -12.79 2.70
CA VAL A 29 2.95 -11.82 3.13
C VAL A 29 3.72 -11.27 1.91
N TRP A 30 4.13 -12.14 0.99
CA TRP A 30 4.84 -11.74 -0.22
C TRP A 30 3.96 -10.95 -1.19
N VAL A 31 2.72 -11.37 -1.39
CA VAL A 31 1.76 -10.63 -2.22
C VAL A 31 1.50 -9.24 -1.67
N LEU A 32 1.29 -9.09 -0.34
CA LEU A 32 1.13 -7.80 0.30
C LEU A 32 2.38 -6.91 0.13
N SER A 33 3.58 -7.49 0.26
CA SER A 33 4.85 -6.76 0.10
C SER A 33 5.05 -6.26 -1.33
N VAL A 34 4.78 -7.10 -2.34
CA VAL A 34 4.84 -6.71 -3.75
C VAL A 34 3.77 -5.66 -4.09
N SER A 35 2.56 -5.82 -3.54
CA SER A 35 1.52 -4.80 -3.71
C SER A 35 1.93 -3.46 -3.10
N ASN A 36 2.56 -3.48 -1.92
CA ASN A 36 3.06 -2.29 -1.25
C ASN A 36 4.13 -1.57 -2.09
N PHE A 37 5.01 -2.32 -2.73
CA PHE A 37 5.99 -1.76 -3.67
C PHE A 37 5.30 -0.95 -4.79
N PHE A 38 4.26 -1.48 -5.41
CA PHE A 38 3.53 -0.78 -6.47
C PHE A 38 2.75 0.43 -5.95
N VAL A 39 2.09 0.30 -4.81
CA VAL A 39 1.37 1.40 -4.15
C VAL A 39 2.33 2.56 -3.84
N TYR A 40 3.52 2.26 -3.34
CA TYR A 40 4.51 3.27 -3.00
C TYR A 40 5.10 3.95 -4.23
N ILE A 41 5.33 3.23 -5.36
CA ILE A 41 5.73 3.87 -6.62
C ILE A 41 4.70 4.92 -7.04
N VAL A 42 3.41 4.55 -7.07
CA VAL A 42 2.32 5.46 -7.47
C VAL A 42 2.28 6.68 -6.55
N ARG A 43 2.32 6.46 -5.24
CA ARG A 43 2.28 7.54 -4.24
C ARG A 43 3.47 8.50 -4.39
N PHE A 44 4.69 7.98 -4.38
CA PHE A 44 5.90 8.82 -4.46
C PHE A 44 6.03 9.52 -5.82
N SER A 45 5.56 8.89 -6.90
CA SER A 45 5.52 9.53 -8.21
C SER A 45 4.70 10.82 -8.22
N LEU A 46 3.61 10.87 -7.46
CA LEU A 46 2.74 12.04 -7.38
C LEU A 46 3.17 13.03 -6.29
N LEU A 47 3.70 12.52 -5.17
CA LEU A 47 4.10 13.35 -4.05
C LEU A 47 5.43 14.07 -4.35
N ASP A 48 6.47 13.32 -4.72
CA ASP A 48 7.81 13.86 -4.87
C ASP A 48 7.95 14.66 -6.17
N TRP A 49 7.33 14.19 -7.25
CA TRP A 49 7.39 14.84 -8.56
C TRP A 49 6.24 15.79 -8.85
N GLY A 50 5.21 15.83 -8.01
CA GLY A 50 4.01 16.65 -8.23
C GLY A 50 4.32 18.13 -8.47
N MET A 51 5.27 18.72 -7.71
CA MET A 51 5.69 20.11 -7.88
C MET A 51 6.35 20.40 -9.25
N MET A 52 6.89 19.40 -9.92
CA MET A 52 7.45 19.52 -11.26
C MET A 52 6.46 19.02 -12.33
N LEU A 53 5.78 17.91 -12.06
CA LEU A 53 4.82 17.30 -12.98
C LEU A 53 3.67 18.24 -13.34
N LEU A 54 3.07 18.89 -12.36
CA LEU A 54 1.91 19.78 -12.56
C LEU A 54 2.23 21.00 -13.45
N PRO A 55 3.34 21.76 -13.22
CA PRO A 55 3.72 22.85 -14.10
C PRO A 55 4.00 22.39 -15.53
N HIS A 56 4.72 21.29 -15.72
CA HIS A 56 5.12 20.81 -17.04
C HIS A 56 3.99 20.20 -17.85
N THR A 57 2.97 19.61 -17.18
CA THR A 57 1.88 18.90 -17.86
C THR A 57 0.57 19.68 -17.90
N LYS A 58 0.36 20.62 -16.97
CA LYS A 58 -0.89 21.39 -16.80
C LYS A 58 -0.70 22.90 -16.84
N GLY A 59 0.52 23.39 -17.06
CA GLY A 59 0.79 24.82 -17.11
C GLY A 59 0.54 25.57 -15.78
N ILE A 60 0.44 24.86 -14.66
CA ILE A 60 0.15 25.41 -13.34
C ILE A 60 1.42 26.04 -12.76
N SER A 61 1.33 27.20 -12.11
CA SER A 61 2.49 27.80 -11.45
C SER A 61 3.02 26.89 -10.32
N VAL A 62 4.33 26.93 -10.09
CA VAL A 62 4.99 26.12 -9.04
C VAL A 62 4.38 26.38 -7.66
N ALA A 63 3.98 27.61 -7.36
CA ALA A 63 3.33 27.96 -6.10
C ALA A 63 1.98 27.24 -5.93
N VAL A 64 1.15 27.25 -6.97
CA VAL A 64 -0.15 26.55 -6.96
C VAL A 64 0.05 25.04 -6.93
N ALA A 65 1.02 24.51 -7.68
CA ALA A 65 1.39 23.10 -7.64
C ALA A 65 1.79 22.66 -6.21
N GLY A 66 2.58 23.48 -5.50
CA GLY A 66 2.93 23.23 -4.11
C GLY A 66 1.72 23.17 -3.18
N ILE A 67 0.74 24.07 -3.35
CA ILE A 67 -0.52 24.05 -2.58
C ILE A 67 -1.32 22.76 -2.90
N MET A 68 -1.39 22.39 -4.18
CA MET A 68 -2.10 21.19 -4.60
C MET A 68 -1.45 19.90 -4.03
N VAL A 69 -0.12 19.82 -4.03
CA VAL A 69 0.62 18.68 -3.45
C VAL A 69 0.44 18.64 -1.93
N ALA A 70 0.46 19.78 -1.25
CA ALA A 70 0.17 19.84 0.18
C ALA A 70 -1.26 19.37 0.47
N ALA A 71 -2.25 19.85 -0.28
CA ALA A 71 -3.64 19.43 -0.15
C ALA A 71 -3.83 17.94 -0.48
N PHE A 72 -3.11 17.42 -1.46
CA PHE A 72 -3.05 16.00 -1.80
C PHE A 72 -2.66 15.16 -0.57
N GLU A 73 -1.60 15.53 0.12
CA GLU A 73 -1.12 14.79 1.29
C GLU A 73 -2.02 15.00 2.52
N PHE A 74 -2.25 16.26 2.91
CA PHE A 74 -2.91 16.56 4.18
C PHE A 74 -4.42 16.38 4.15
N ILE A 75 -5.09 16.67 3.05
CA ILE A 75 -6.55 16.54 2.95
C ILE A 75 -6.91 15.20 2.33
N GLY A 76 -6.49 14.96 1.09
CA GLY A 76 -6.82 13.73 0.36
C GLY A 76 -6.32 12.50 1.09
N GLY A 77 -5.04 12.50 1.48
CA GLY A 77 -4.39 11.37 2.13
C GLY A 77 -5.01 11.00 3.48
N ASN A 78 -5.17 11.95 4.39
CA ASN A 78 -5.74 11.67 5.71
C ASN A 78 -7.20 11.21 5.64
N LEU A 79 -8.03 11.88 4.84
CA LEU A 79 -9.41 11.47 4.63
C LEU A 79 -9.49 10.06 4.02
N GLY A 80 -8.61 9.77 3.05
CA GLY A 80 -8.52 8.47 2.42
C GLY A 80 -8.21 7.35 3.40
N MET A 81 -7.21 7.54 4.27
CA MET A 81 -6.87 6.54 5.29
C MET A 81 -8.02 6.26 6.26
N VAL A 82 -8.67 7.32 6.77
CA VAL A 82 -9.77 7.17 7.74
C VAL A 82 -10.96 6.46 7.10
N ILE A 83 -11.37 6.91 5.90
CA ILE A 83 -12.53 6.34 5.21
C ILE A 83 -12.24 4.91 4.73
N ALA A 84 -11.04 4.62 4.25
CA ALA A 84 -10.65 3.26 3.88
C ALA A 84 -10.65 2.30 5.09
N GLY A 85 -10.18 2.76 6.26
CA GLY A 85 -10.27 2.01 7.51
C GLY A 85 -11.72 1.70 7.88
N TRP A 86 -12.56 2.73 7.92
CA TRP A 86 -14.00 2.57 8.19
C TRP A 86 -14.69 1.62 7.19
N ALA A 87 -14.42 1.78 5.90
CA ALA A 87 -14.97 0.91 4.86
C ALA A 87 -14.52 -0.55 5.02
N THR A 88 -13.25 -0.77 5.42
CA THR A 88 -12.72 -2.11 5.68
C THR A 88 -13.54 -2.83 6.74
N ASP A 89 -13.83 -2.15 7.84
CA ASP A 89 -14.54 -2.77 8.96
C ASP A 89 -16.04 -2.94 8.68
N ARG A 90 -16.67 -1.94 8.07
CA ARG A 90 -18.14 -1.94 7.86
C ARG A 90 -18.58 -2.69 6.60
N LEU A 91 -17.85 -2.57 5.50
CA LEU A 91 -18.27 -3.10 4.20
C LEU A 91 -17.59 -4.43 3.83
N PHE A 92 -16.35 -4.63 4.29
CA PHE A 92 -15.54 -5.78 3.86
C PHE A 92 -15.23 -6.79 4.98
N GLY A 93 -15.82 -6.63 6.16
CA GLY A 93 -15.67 -7.55 7.28
C GLY A 93 -14.19 -7.71 7.69
N SER A 94 -13.48 -6.57 7.88
CA SER A 94 -12.06 -6.46 8.25
C SER A 94 -11.09 -7.10 7.25
N ARG A 95 -11.52 -7.30 5.99
CA ARG A 95 -10.67 -7.80 4.90
C ARG A 95 -10.00 -6.63 4.17
N ALA A 96 -8.96 -6.08 4.76
CA ALA A 96 -8.25 -4.89 4.28
C ALA A 96 -7.80 -5.00 2.80
N HIS A 97 -7.36 -6.18 2.35
CA HIS A 97 -6.95 -6.42 0.97
C HIS A 97 -8.06 -6.15 -0.06
N ARG A 98 -9.34 -6.38 0.29
CA ARG A 98 -10.48 -6.06 -0.60
C ARG A 98 -10.69 -4.56 -0.74
N THR A 99 -10.61 -3.83 0.37
CA THR A 99 -10.68 -2.35 0.33
C THR A 99 -9.55 -1.79 -0.53
N CYS A 100 -8.33 -2.35 -0.41
CA CYS A 100 -7.21 -1.95 -1.24
C CYS A 100 -7.47 -2.12 -2.74
N VAL A 101 -8.16 -3.20 -3.17
CA VAL A 101 -8.55 -3.40 -4.57
C VAL A 101 -9.44 -2.27 -5.07
N PHE A 102 -10.48 -1.90 -4.31
CA PHE A 102 -11.37 -0.79 -4.69
C PHE A 102 -10.64 0.55 -4.69
N CYS A 103 -9.76 0.77 -3.72
CA CYS A 103 -8.94 1.97 -3.67
C CYS A 103 -7.99 2.07 -4.87
N MET A 104 -7.33 0.98 -5.25
CA MET A 104 -6.46 0.96 -6.44
C MET A 104 -7.25 1.23 -7.73
N LEU A 105 -8.46 0.67 -7.84
CA LEU A 105 -9.35 0.98 -8.97
C LEU A 105 -9.71 2.48 -8.99
N GLY A 106 -10.07 3.04 -7.85
CA GLY A 106 -10.33 4.48 -7.72
C GLY A 106 -9.13 5.34 -8.09
N THR A 107 -7.91 4.93 -7.67
CA THR A 107 -6.66 5.59 -8.05
C THR A 107 -6.46 5.59 -9.57
N ILE A 108 -6.67 4.46 -10.24
CA ILE A 108 -6.56 4.33 -11.71
C ILE A 108 -7.56 5.28 -12.39
N VAL A 109 -8.83 5.21 -12.01
CA VAL A 109 -9.89 6.04 -12.62
C VAL A 109 -9.60 7.53 -12.44
N MET A 110 -9.25 7.97 -11.22
CA MET A 110 -8.97 9.37 -10.95
C MET A 110 -7.68 9.85 -11.62
N THR A 111 -6.68 8.99 -11.78
CA THR A 111 -5.46 9.33 -12.53
C THR A 111 -5.77 9.52 -14.02
N ILE A 112 -6.60 8.68 -14.62
CA ILE A 112 -7.05 8.84 -16.01
C ILE A 112 -7.86 10.13 -16.16
N VAL A 113 -8.80 10.39 -15.26
CA VAL A 113 -9.61 11.62 -15.26
C VAL A 113 -8.68 12.84 -15.20
N PHE A 114 -7.74 12.85 -14.26
CA PHE A 114 -6.80 13.96 -14.09
C PHE A 114 -5.92 14.15 -15.32
N TRP A 115 -5.41 13.07 -15.89
CA TRP A 115 -4.57 13.14 -17.10
C TRP A 115 -5.32 13.72 -18.29
N CYS A 116 -6.60 13.33 -18.49
CA CYS A 116 -7.43 13.77 -19.61
C CYS A 116 -7.94 15.22 -19.47
N ILE A 117 -7.87 15.85 -18.30
CA ILE A 117 -8.31 17.25 -18.13
C ILE A 117 -7.38 18.17 -18.94
N PRO A 118 -7.92 19.04 -19.82
CA PRO A 118 -7.14 20.02 -20.54
C PRO A 118 -6.45 21.02 -19.62
N ASP A 119 -5.29 21.54 -20.02
CA ASP A 119 -4.53 22.56 -19.30
C ASP A 119 -5.21 23.94 -19.24
N THR A 120 -6.23 24.16 -20.08
CA THR A 120 -7.07 25.36 -20.09
C THR A 120 -8.05 25.45 -18.91
N VAL A 121 -8.25 24.36 -18.19
CA VAL A 121 -9.16 24.30 -17.03
C VAL A 121 -8.51 24.95 -15.80
N SER A 122 -9.35 25.60 -14.97
CA SER A 122 -8.86 26.21 -13.73
C SER A 122 -8.13 25.21 -12.84
N PRO A 123 -6.95 25.59 -12.27
CA PRO A 123 -6.18 24.75 -11.35
C PRO A 123 -7.01 24.22 -10.16
N TRP A 124 -7.96 24.99 -9.66
CA TRP A 124 -8.83 24.60 -8.54
C TRP A 124 -9.79 23.46 -8.89
N VAL A 125 -10.24 23.41 -10.15
CA VAL A 125 -11.04 22.28 -10.65
C VAL A 125 -10.18 21.05 -10.81
N MET A 126 -8.93 21.21 -11.30
CA MET A 126 -7.95 20.11 -11.40
C MET A 126 -7.52 19.58 -10.03
N ALA A 127 -7.53 20.42 -8.98
CA ALA A 127 -7.18 20.01 -7.63
C ALA A 127 -8.11 18.91 -7.09
N VAL A 128 -9.38 18.89 -7.48
CA VAL A 128 -10.36 17.91 -6.98
C VAL A 128 -9.97 16.48 -7.38
N PRO A 129 -9.84 16.11 -8.66
CA PRO A 129 -9.42 14.76 -9.03
C PRO A 129 -8.00 14.44 -8.53
N PHE A 130 -7.11 15.41 -8.45
CA PHE A 130 -5.78 15.22 -7.89
C PHE A 130 -5.85 14.82 -6.41
N MET A 131 -6.65 15.48 -5.59
CA MET A 131 -6.91 15.09 -4.20
C MET A 131 -7.61 13.73 -4.09
N LEU A 132 -8.50 13.40 -5.04
CA LEU A 132 -9.16 12.08 -5.06
C LEU A 132 -8.16 10.95 -5.38
N ILE A 133 -7.12 11.20 -6.17
CA ILE A 133 -6.03 10.22 -6.34
C ILE A 133 -5.38 9.95 -4.98
N ALA A 134 -5.07 11.00 -4.20
CA ALA A 134 -4.53 10.85 -2.85
C ALA A 134 -5.48 10.07 -1.95
N PHE A 135 -6.74 10.45 -1.93
CA PHE A 135 -7.77 9.77 -1.16
C PHE A 135 -7.77 8.25 -1.39
N PHE A 136 -7.67 7.84 -2.64
CA PHE A 136 -7.67 6.43 -2.98
C PHE A 136 -6.31 5.73 -2.74
N ILE A 137 -5.17 6.38 -3.00
CA ILE A 137 -3.85 5.72 -2.86
C ILE A 137 -3.39 5.59 -1.39
N TYR A 138 -3.78 6.52 -0.52
CA TYR A 138 -3.40 6.46 0.89
C TYR A 138 -4.17 5.41 1.68
N GLY A 139 -5.37 5.00 1.21
CA GLY A 139 -6.09 3.86 1.76
C GLY A 139 -5.25 2.57 1.77
N PRO A 140 -4.81 2.07 0.61
CA PRO A 140 -3.91 0.91 0.53
C PRO A 140 -2.63 1.09 1.33
N GLN A 141 -2.01 2.26 1.32
CA GLN A 141 -0.80 2.52 2.09
C GLN A 141 -0.96 2.22 3.58
N ALA A 142 -2.06 2.64 4.20
CA ALA A 142 -2.32 2.37 5.61
C ALA A 142 -2.78 0.91 5.83
N LEU A 143 -3.68 0.42 4.97
CA LEU A 143 -4.31 -0.88 5.14
C LEU A 143 -3.39 -2.05 4.89
N LEU A 144 -2.36 -1.93 4.03
CA LEU A 144 -1.40 -3.01 3.78
C LEU A 144 -0.57 -3.33 5.01
N GLY A 145 -0.17 -2.32 5.81
CA GLY A 145 0.51 -2.54 7.09
C GLY A 145 -0.36 -3.24 8.11
N ILE A 146 -1.65 -2.87 8.18
CA ILE A 146 -2.63 -3.51 9.06
C ILE A 146 -2.87 -4.96 8.61
N ALA A 147 -3.09 -5.20 7.31
CA ALA A 147 -3.26 -6.53 6.75
C ALA A 147 -2.04 -7.42 7.02
N MET A 148 -0.84 -6.87 6.86
CA MET A 148 0.42 -7.56 7.15
C MET A 148 0.50 -7.98 8.62
N SER A 149 0.21 -7.06 9.54
CA SER A 149 0.21 -7.33 10.98
C SER A 149 -0.80 -8.42 11.36
N ASN A 150 -1.99 -8.38 10.77
CA ASN A 150 -3.03 -9.37 11.01
C ASN A 150 -2.63 -10.74 10.46
N GLN A 151 -2.03 -10.82 9.27
CA GLN A 151 -1.58 -12.08 8.67
C GLN A 151 -0.40 -12.71 9.43
N ALA A 152 0.51 -11.90 9.92
CA ALA A 152 1.68 -12.38 10.65
C ALA A 152 1.41 -12.68 12.14
N THR A 153 0.29 -12.22 12.67
CA THR A 153 -0.07 -12.19 14.09
C THR A 153 0.85 -11.32 14.95
N LYS A 154 0.51 -11.11 16.22
CA LYS A 154 1.30 -10.26 17.12
C LYS A 154 2.76 -10.70 17.27
N GLU A 155 3.02 -12.02 17.22
CA GLU A 155 4.34 -12.60 17.47
C GLU A 155 5.33 -12.33 16.33
N ALA A 156 4.85 -12.18 15.10
CA ALA A 156 5.69 -12.02 13.90
C ALA A 156 5.46 -10.71 13.15
N SER A 157 4.54 -9.84 13.64
CA SER A 157 4.14 -8.62 12.91
C SER A 157 5.28 -7.65 12.66
N ALA A 158 6.23 -7.52 13.60
CA ALA A 158 7.40 -6.65 13.44
C ALA A 158 8.28 -7.10 12.25
N THR A 159 8.59 -8.39 12.15
CA THR A 159 9.38 -8.94 11.05
C THR A 159 8.64 -8.82 9.71
N ALA A 160 7.35 -9.11 9.69
CA ALA A 160 6.54 -9.03 8.48
C ALA A 160 6.42 -7.56 7.98
N ASN A 161 6.18 -6.60 8.87
CA ASN A 161 6.17 -5.19 8.51
C ASN A 161 7.56 -4.67 8.13
N GLY A 162 8.63 -5.25 8.68
CA GLY A 162 9.99 -4.98 8.20
C GLY A 162 10.17 -5.33 6.73
N ILE A 163 9.70 -6.53 6.31
CA ILE A 163 9.72 -6.94 4.90
C ILE A 163 8.85 -5.99 4.05
N LEU A 164 7.62 -5.70 4.50
CA LEU A 164 6.74 -4.75 3.84
C LEU A 164 7.42 -3.40 3.62
N GLY A 165 8.13 -2.89 4.63
CA GLY A 165 8.89 -1.65 4.58
C GLY A 165 10.04 -1.69 3.57
N VAL A 166 10.80 -2.79 3.51
CA VAL A 166 11.88 -2.97 2.52
C VAL A 166 11.33 -2.85 1.10
N PHE A 167 10.21 -3.49 0.78
CA PHE A 167 9.54 -3.38 -0.52
C PHE A 167 9.03 -1.96 -0.77
N GLY A 168 8.41 -1.33 0.24
CA GLY A 168 7.93 0.05 0.14
C GLY A 168 9.07 1.03 -0.18
N TYR A 169 10.17 0.99 0.58
CA TYR A 169 11.29 1.89 0.34
C TYR A 169 12.13 1.53 -0.90
N ALA A 170 12.21 0.26 -1.29
CA ALA A 170 12.84 -0.11 -2.56
C ALA A 170 12.16 0.54 -3.78
N SER A 171 10.87 0.86 -3.66
CA SER A 171 10.12 1.58 -4.70
C SER A 171 10.66 2.98 -5.01
N THR A 172 11.33 3.63 -4.03
CA THR A 172 11.89 4.98 -4.20
C THR A 172 13.02 5.03 -5.22
N LEU A 173 13.70 3.91 -5.47
CA LEU A 173 14.70 3.83 -6.54
C LEU A 173 14.04 4.01 -7.91
N ILE A 174 12.85 3.44 -8.12
CA ILE A 174 12.11 3.57 -9.38
C ILE A 174 11.41 4.92 -9.45
N SER A 175 10.73 5.33 -8.39
CA SER A 175 10.03 6.62 -8.38
C SER A 175 11.00 7.82 -8.41
N GLY A 176 12.21 7.69 -7.87
CA GLY A 176 13.23 8.74 -7.94
C GLY A 176 13.95 8.72 -9.29
N VAL A 177 14.96 7.87 -9.42
CA VAL A 177 15.86 7.85 -10.60
C VAL A 177 15.12 7.42 -11.87
N GLY A 178 14.24 6.41 -11.76
CA GLY A 178 13.53 5.86 -12.92
C GLY A 178 12.59 6.88 -13.57
N LEU A 179 11.82 7.62 -12.77
CA LEU A 179 10.91 8.64 -13.32
C LEU A 179 11.65 9.84 -13.87
N GLY A 180 12.77 10.26 -13.24
CA GLY A 180 13.62 11.30 -13.79
C GLY A 180 14.09 10.95 -15.19
N PHE A 181 14.64 9.74 -15.38
CA PHE A 181 15.08 9.25 -16.69
C PHE A 181 13.93 9.19 -17.71
N ILE A 182 12.74 8.76 -17.28
CA ILE A 182 11.55 8.68 -18.16
C ILE A 182 11.08 10.09 -18.56
N ALA A 183 11.04 11.03 -17.61
CA ALA A 183 10.65 12.41 -17.89
C ALA A 183 11.60 13.08 -18.89
N ASP A 184 12.91 12.88 -18.74
CA ASP A 184 13.94 13.44 -19.62
C ASP A 184 13.90 12.83 -21.02
N ARG A 185 13.64 11.51 -21.13
CA ARG A 185 13.69 10.80 -22.41
C ARG A 185 12.38 10.83 -23.19
N TYR A 186 11.25 10.76 -22.49
CA TYR A 186 9.91 10.59 -23.10
C TYR A 186 8.96 11.74 -22.78
N GLY A 187 9.41 12.73 -21.99
CA GLY A 187 8.61 13.87 -21.58
C GLY A 187 7.73 13.60 -20.35
N TRP A 188 7.30 14.68 -19.70
CA TRP A 188 6.57 14.64 -18.42
C TRP A 188 5.23 13.91 -18.48
N ASN A 189 4.54 13.94 -19.63
CA ASN A 189 3.27 13.23 -19.79
C ASN A 189 3.40 11.70 -19.68
N SER A 190 4.57 11.14 -19.96
CA SER A 190 4.83 9.70 -19.84
C SER A 190 4.77 9.21 -18.37
N ILE A 191 4.97 10.10 -17.40
CA ILE A 191 4.88 9.77 -15.97
C ILE A 191 3.48 9.25 -15.62
N TYR A 192 2.41 9.82 -16.18
CA TYR A 192 1.05 9.32 -15.94
C TYR A 192 0.86 7.89 -16.45
N ALA A 193 1.44 7.56 -17.61
CA ALA A 193 1.40 6.19 -18.13
C ALA A 193 2.12 5.21 -17.18
N VAL A 194 3.28 5.61 -16.65
CA VAL A 194 4.02 4.81 -15.68
C VAL A 194 3.22 4.60 -14.38
N ILE A 195 2.63 5.66 -13.85
CA ILE A 195 1.75 5.59 -12.67
C ILE A 195 0.61 4.61 -12.92
N LEU A 196 -0.05 4.68 -14.09
CA LEU A 196 -1.15 3.77 -14.43
C LEU A 196 -0.69 2.32 -14.55
N VAL A 197 0.47 2.06 -15.16
CA VAL A 197 1.03 0.70 -15.25
C VAL A 197 1.25 0.12 -13.85
N PHE A 198 1.89 0.86 -12.95
CA PHE A 198 2.14 0.37 -11.60
C PHE A 198 0.86 0.29 -10.75
N ALA A 199 -0.11 1.17 -10.96
CA ALA A 199 -1.41 1.07 -10.31
C ALA A 199 -2.17 -0.19 -10.75
N VAL A 200 -2.14 -0.53 -12.03
CA VAL A 200 -2.74 -1.77 -12.58
C VAL A 200 -2.02 -2.99 -12.04
N LEU A 201 -0.68 -3.00 -12.00
CA LEU A 201 0.09 -4.11 -11.43
C LEU A 201 -0.23 -4.31 -9.94
N GLY A 202 -0.36 -3.24 -9.17
CA GLY A 202 -0.80 -3.29 -7.78
C GLY A 202 -2.22 -3.83 -7.63
N LEU A 203 -3.15 -3.39 -8.46
CA LEU A 203 -4.52 -3.90 -8.52
C LEU A 203 -4.53 -5.41 -8.81
N LEU A 204 -3.83 -5.85 -9.85
CA LEU A 204 -3.76 -7.26 -10.25
C LEU A 204 -3.15 -8.12 -9.14
N THR A 205 -2.07 -7.66 -8.51
CA THR A 205 -1.42 -8.36 -7.41
C THR A 205 -2.40 -8.55 -6.24
N LEU A 206 -3.13 -7.51 -5.84
CA LEU A 206 -4.11 -7.56 -4.74
C LEU A 206 -5.30 -8.47 -5.06
N THR A 207 -5.72 -8.55 -6.31
CA THR A 207 -6.83 -9.44 -6.70
C THR A 207 -6.49 -10.92 -6.52
N THR A 208 -5.20 -11.31 -6.57
CA THR A 208 -4.78 -12.70 -6.33
C THR A 208 -5.14 -13.22 -4.94
N ILE A 209 -5.17 -12.31 -3.95
CA ILE A 209 -5.51 -12.63 -2.56
C ILE A 209 -6.96 -12.28 -2.19
N TRP A 210 -7.84 -12.03 -3.15
CA TRP A 210 -9.24 -11.64 -2.92
C TRP A 210 -9.98 -12.56 -1.94
N LYS A 211 -9.71 -13.87 -2.01
CA LYS A 211 -10.34 -14.91 -1.17
C LYS A 211 -9.58 -15.19 0.13
N ALA A 212 -8.46 -14.51 0.38
CA ALA A 212 -7.66 -14.71 1.57
C ALA A 212 -8.45 -14.44 2.86
N ALA A 213 -8.07 -15.13 3.93
CA ALA A 213 -8.60 -14.87 5.26
C ALA A 213 -8.19 -13.47 5.74
N PRO A 214 -9.00 -12.82 6.61
CA PRO A 214 -8.68 -11.50 7.13
C PRO A 214 -7.43 -11.48 8.00
N ASP A 215 -7.09 -12.61 8.61
CA ASP A 215 -5.96 -12.75 9.53
C ASP A 215 -5.30 -14.14 9.46
N GLY A 216 -4.15 -14.27 10.12
CA GLY A 216 -3.38 -15.51 10.22
C GLY A 216 -3.53 -16.26 11.57
N TYR A 217 -4.39 -15.80 12.48
CA TYR A 217 -4.50 -16.38 13.82
C TYR A 217 -4.90 -17.86 13.80
N GLY A 218 -5.78 -18.24 12.87
CA GLY A 218 -6.16 -19.65 12.71
C GLY A 218 -5.00 -20.56 12.29
N ALA A 219 -4.13 -20.06 11.40
CA ALA A 219 -2.94 -20.78 10.97
C ALA A 219 -1.88 -20.85 12.09
N ALA A 220 -1.69 -19.75 12.83
CA ALA A 220 -0.79 -19.69 13.97
C ALA A 220 -1.18 -20.69 15.07
N LYS A 221 -2.48 -20.76 15.44
CA LYS A 221 -2.98 -21.71 16.42
C LYS A 221 -2.73 -23.16 16.01
N LYS A 222 -2.94 -23.49 14.75
CA LYS A 222 -2.64 -24.84 14.21
C LYS A 222 -1.15 -25.15 14.30
N PHE A 223 -0.29 -24.20 13.92
CA PHE A 223 1.16 -24.39 14.00
C PHE A 223 1.62 -24.62 15.44
N THR A 224 1.15 -23.82 16.42
CA THR A 224 1.53 -23.98 17.83
C THR A 224 1.14 -25.37 18.35
N ALA A 225 -0.09 -25.82 18.10
CA ALA A 225 -0.54 -27.13 18.51
C ALA A 225 0.24 -28.30 17.86
N GLU A 226 0.67 -28.12 16.61
CA GLU A 226 1.53 -29.07 15.89
C GLU A 226 2.95 -29.13 16.50
N TYR A 227 3.52 -27.97 16.79
CA TYR A 227 4.85 -27.85 17.38
C TYR A 227 4.91 -28.49 18.77
N GLU A 228 3.94 -28.18 19.64
CA GLU A 228 3.84 -28.78 20.99
C GLU A 228 3.73 -30.31 20.95
N ARG A 229 2.91 -30.83 20.05
CA ARG A 229 2.75 -32.30 19.88
C ARG A 229 4.06 -32.96 19.40
N ASN A 230 4.84 -32.31 18.58
CA ASN A 230 6.11 -32.84 18.08
C ASN A 230 7.25 -32.70 19.11
N SER A 231 7.18 -31.70 19.99
CA SER A 231 8.16 -31.49 21.07
C SER A 231 7.93 -32.40 22.29
N SER A 232 6.74 -33.00 22.40
CA SER A 232 6.38 -33.93 23.47
C SER A 232 6.65 -35.42 23.14
N ARG A 233 7.14 -35.71 21.95
CA ARG A 233 7.61 -37.01 21.47
C ARG A 233 9.12 -37.11 21.51
#